data_19773c099b7678fd22d14fe180086a31
#
_entry.id   19773c099b7678fd22d14fe180086a31
#
_cell.length_a   1.000
_cell.length_b   1.000
_cell.length_c   1.000
_cell.angle_alpha   90.00
_cell.angle_beta   90.00
_cell.angle_gamma   90.00
#
_symmetry.space_group_name_H-M   'P 1'
#
loop_
_entity.id
_entity.type
_entity.pdbx_description
1 polymer ?
#
loop_
_entity_poly.entity_id
_entity_poly.type
_entity_poly.pdbx_seq_one_letter_code
_entity_poly.pdbx_strand_id
1 'polypeptide(L)'
;MAPVTSSMVDLNLVLAIDASGSVDDERFDLQKRGYAQAFTSQRVLDAIKNGNYQSIAISMVQWTGPTLQVVMVPWTVVKDRASAEVVAAAIVAAPRRIFGGGTSLSGAIDYAVGMINASPYRGMRKVIDISGDGSNNLGRPVEQSRDEALQQGVRINGLPILELERDLDQYFRENVIGGPGAFIIPVQSYNAFGEAIMRKLVTEISQDQIPKPQLAAR
;
A
#
# COMPACT_ATOMS: atom_id res chain seq x y z
N MET A 1 18.07 27.00 -9.12
CA MET A 1 17.69 25.66 -8.68
C MET A 1 17.72 24.76 -9.91
N ALA A 2 18.56 23.73 -9.93
CA ALA A 2 18.53 22.74 -10.99
C ALA A 2 17.15 22.05 -11.00
N PRO A 3 16.56 21.73 -12.19
CA PRO A 3 15.31 20.97 -12.23
C PRO A 3 15.58 19.61 -11.58
N VAL A 4 14.81 19.29 -10.54
CA VAL A 4 14.78 17.93 -9.99
C VAL A 4 14.20 17.06 -11.10
N THR A 5 15.07 16.35 -11.81
CA THR A 5 14.64 15.33 -12.77
C THR A 5 13.96 14.23 -11.97
N SER A 6 12.64 14.26 -11.96
CA SER A 6 11.82 13.25 -11.31
C SER A 6 12.14 11.89 -11.94
N SER A 7 12.76 11.00 -11.17
CA SER A 7 13.11 9.66 -11.65
C SER A 7 11.85 8.87 -11.94
N MET A 8 11.81 8.23 -13.13
CA MET A 8 10.73 7.33 -13.51
C MET A 8 10.84 6.00 -12.76
N VAL A 9 9.71 5.49 -12.32
CA VAL A 9 9.58 4.17 -11.68
C VAL A 9 8.36 3.43 -12.23
N ASP A 10 8.30 2.12 -12.09
CA ASP A 10 7.16 1.32 -12.57
C ASP A 10 5.88 1.58 -11.76
N LEU A 11 6.04 1.93 -10.49
CA LEU A 11 4.92 2.07 -9.56
C LEU A 11 5.23 3.10 -8.46
N ASN A 12 4.30 4.03 -8.23
CA ASN A 12 4.18 4.77 -6.98
C ASN A 12 3.17 4.04 -6.10
N LEU A 13 3.60 3.54 -4.95
CA LEU A 13 2.80 2.75 -4.02
C LEU A 13 2.75 3.39 -2.64
N VAL A 14 1.56 3.77 -2.20
CA VAL A 14 1.33 4.15 -0.80
C VAL A 14 0.74 2.95 -0.05
N LEU A 15 1.42 2.54 1.01
CA LEU A 15 0.99 1.51 1.95
C LEU A 15 0.31 2.20 3.12
N ALA A 16 -1.03 2.14 3.17
CA ALA A 16 -1.83 2.74 4.22
C ALA A 16 -2.23 1.67 5.24
N ILE A 17 -1.56 1.65 6.40
CA ILE A 17 -1.77 0.65 7.45
C ILE A 17 -2.66 1.19 8.56
N ASP A 18 -3.62 0.37 8.98
CA ASP A 18 -4.54 0.69 10.06
C ASP A 18 -3.82 0.77 11.42
N ALA A 19 -4.07 1.84 12.15
CA ALA A 19 -3.64 2.05 13.53
C ALA A 19 -4.81 2.52 14.42
N SER A 20 -6.06 2.24 13.99
CA SER A 20 -7.29 2.57 14.70
C SER A 20 -7.38 1.87 16.07
N GLY A 21 -8.44 2.15 16.82
CA GLY A 21 -8.57 1.69 18.21
C GLY A 21 -8.66 0.17 18.40
N SER A 22 -9.04 -0.57 17.35
CA SER A 22 -9.07 -2.04 17.34
C SER A 22 -7.69 -2.68 17.17
N VAL A 23 -6.73 -1.93 16.62
CA VAL A 23 -5.37 -2.40 16.37
C VAL A 23 -4.52 -2.14 17.62
N ASP A 24 -4.19 -3.16 18.38
CA ASP A 24 -3.25 -3.08 19.50
C ASP A 24 -1.78 -3.09 19.01
N ASP A 25 -0.82 -3.02 19.93
CA ASP A 25 0.61 -2.97 19.59
C ASP A 25 1.10 -4.28 18.95
N GLU A 26 0.56 -5.43 19.35
CA GLU A 26 0.91 -6.73 18.78
C GLU A 26 0.43 -6.83 17.32
N ARG A 27 -0.82 -6.47 17.06
CA ARG A 27 -1.41 -6.43 15.71
C ARG A 27 -0.66 -5.46 14.80
N PHE A 28 -0.31 -4.28 15.33
CA PHE A 28 0.48 -3.30 14.57
C PHE A 28 1.88 -3.82 14.24
N ASP A 29 2.53 -4.51 15.18
CA ASP A 29 3.83 -5.14 14.94
C ASP A 29 3.75 -6.30 13.94
N LEU A 30 2.68 -7.09 13.94
CA LEU A 30 2.45 -8.13 12.93
C LEU A 30 2.35 -7.54 11.51
N GLN A 31 1.64 -6.42 11.35
CA GLN A 31 1.60 -5.71 10.08
C GLN A 31 3.00 -5.28 9.64
N LYS A 32 3.77 -4.59 10.49
CA LYS A 32 5.14 -4.14 10.18
C LYS A 32 6.05 -5.29 9.77
N ARG A 33 6.06 -6.37 10.55
CA ARG A 33 6.88 -7.56 10.24
C ARG A 33 6.49 -8.21 8.92
N GLY A 34 5.18 -8.30 8.64
CA GLY A 34 4.67 -8.82 7.38
C GLY A 34 5.19 -8.04 6.18
N TYR A 35 5.09 -6.72 6.21
CA TYR A 35 5.63 -5.86 5.15
C TYR A 35 7.16 -5.98 5.02
N ALA A 36 7.90 -5.94 6.13
CA ALA A 36 9.37 -6.04 6.10
C ALA A 36 9.85 -7.36 5.48
N GLN A 37 9.22 -8.49 5.84
CA GLN A 37 9.50 -9.80 5.26
C GLN A 37 9.13 -9.85 3.78
N ALA A 38 8.00 -9.27 3.39
CA ALA A 38 7.55 -9.26 2.01
C ALA A 38 8.54 -8.49 1.11
N PHE A 39 8.99 -7.30 1.51
CA PHE A 39 9.95 -6.51 0.72
C PHE A 39 11.29 -7.22 0.54
N THR A 40 11.76 -7.97 1.53
CA THR A 40 13.04 -8.71 1.44
C THR A 40 12.90 -10.08 0.76
N SER A 41 11.68 -10.49 0.39
CA SER A 41 11.45 -11.77 -0.29
C SER A 41 11.96 -11.75 -1.73
N GLN A 42 12.48 -12.89 -2.19
CA GLN A 42 12.94 -13.03 -3.57
C GLN A 42 11.80 -12.77 -4.57
N ARG A 43 10.57 -13.19 -4.24
CA ARG A 43 9.39 -13.02 -5.10
C ARG A 43 9.09 -11.55 -5.38
N VAL A 44 9.15 -10.68 -4.37
CA VAL A 44 8.93 -9.24 -4.53
C VAL A 44 10.09 -8.61 -5.32
N LEU A 45 11.33 -8.99 -5.03
CA LEU A 45 12.49 -8.51 -5.77
C LEU A 45 12.45 -8.91 -7.26
N ASP A 46 12.02 -10.14 -7.56
CA ASP A 46 11.87 -10.59 -8.95
C ASP A 46 10.73 -9.85 -9.66
N ALA A 47 9.61 -9.60 -8.97
CA ALA A 47 8.53 -8.79 -9.50
C ALA A 47 9.00 -7.36 -9.87
N ILE A 48 9.80 -6.72 -9.01
CA ILE A 48 10.38 -5.40 -9.28
C ILE A 48 11.33 -5.45 -10.49
N LYS A 49 12.23 -6.44 -10.55
CA LYS A 49 13.19 -6.59 -11.64
C LYS A 49 12.56 -6.84 -13.00
N ASN A 50 11.36 -7.40 -13.03
CA ASN A 50 10.63 -7.65 -14.28
C ASN A 50 9.95 -6.39 -14.83
N GLY A 51 9.85 -5.31 -14.07
CA GLY A 51 9.31 -4.03 -14.51
C GLY A 51 10.18 -3.34 -15.58
N ASN A 52 9.61 -2.33 -16.25
CA ASN A 52 10.31 -1.58 -17.30
C ASN A 52 11.46 -0.75 -16.75
N TYR A 53 11.23 -0.08 -15.61
CA TYR A 53 12.23 0.73 -14.90
C TYR A 53 12.95 -0.06 -13.81
N GLN A 54 12.52 -1.30 -13.56
CA GLN A 54 13.10 -2.20 -12.55
C GLN A 54 13.17 -1.57 -11.16
N SER A 55 12.24 -0.69 -10.88
CA SER A 55 12.16 0.05 -9.62
C SER A 55 10.74 0.49 -9.32
N ILE A 56 10.41 0.54 -8.04
CA ILE A 56 9.18 1.11 -7.51
C ILE A 56 9.51 2.17 -6.46
N ALA A 57 8.65 3.17 -6.31
CA ALA A 57 8.72 4.10 -5.19
C ALA A 57 7.60 3.77 -4.20
N ILE A 58 7.95 3.58 -2.94
CA ILE A 58 7.00 3.31 -1.86
C ILE A 58 7.01 4.42 -0.82
N SER A 59 5.88 4.63 -0.18
CA SER A 59 5.77 5.35 1.08
C SER A 59 4.78 4.61 1.97
N MET A 60 4.97 4.69 3.29
CA MET A 60 4.08 4.03 4.25
C MET A 60 3.51 5.04 5.23
N VAL A 61 2.21 4.94 5.48
CA VAL A 61 1.47 5.80 6.39
C VAL A 61 0.62 4.98 7.35
N GLN A 62 0.65 5.31 8.65
CA GLN A 62 -0.32 4.83 9.62
C GLN A 62 -1.50 5.78 9.68
N TRP A 63 -2.71 5.25 9.81
CA TRP A 63 -3.94 6.05 9.79
C TRP A 63 -4.96 5.56 10.82
N THR A 64 -5.88 6.48 11.20
CA THR A 64 -7.06 6.18 12.03
C THR A 64 -8.22 7.12 11.64
N GLY A 65 -8.42 8.23 12.33
CA GLY A 65 -9.49 9.21 12.06
C GLY A 65 -9.29 10.02 10.78
N PRO A 66 -10.26 10.90 10.43
CA PRO A 66 -10.26 11.63 9.16
C PRO A 66 -9.05 12.52 8.92
N THR A 67 -8.41 13.03 9.98
CA THR A 67 -7.25 13.93 9.92
C THR A 67 -6.04 13.41 10.67
N LEU A 68 -6.03 12.13 10.99
CA LEU A 68 -4.97 11.49 11.78
C LEU A 68 -4.22 10.46 10.93
N GLN A 69 -3.29 10.96 10.14
CA GLN A 69 -2.36 10.16 9.33
C GLN A 69 -0.93 10.60 9.64
N VAL A 70 -0.03 9.65 9.79
CA VAL A 70 1.39 9.90 10.06
C VAL A 70 2.26 9.06 9.16
N VAL A 71 3.13 9.71 8.39
CA VAL A 71 4.10 9.00 7.54
C VAL A 71 5.09 8.22 8.41
N MET A 72 5.19 6.93 8.17
CA MET A 72 6.13 6.01 8.81
C MET A 72 7.42 5.89 8.02
N VAL A 73 7.29 5.70 6.70
CA VAL A 73 8.41 5.60 5.77
C VAL A 73 8.18 6.64 4.68
N PRO A 74 9.06 7.63 4.53
CA PRO A 74 8.96 8.60 3.45
C PRO A 74 9.19 7.92 2.10
N TRP A 75 8.87 8.62 1.00
CA TRP A 75 9.09 8.11 -0.34
C TRP A 75 10.50 7.57 -0.53
N THR A 76 10.61 6.27 -0.81
CA THR A 76 11.86 5.54 -0.96
C THR A 76 11.78 4.64 -2.18
N VAL A 77 12.84 4.62 -2.99
CA VAL A 77 12.93 3.74 -4.17
C VAL A 77 13.44 2.36 -3.74
N VAL A 78 12.75 1.32 -4.23
CA VAL A 78 13.17 -0.08 -4.12
C VAL A 78 13.46 -0.61 -5.52
N LYS A 79 14.70 -1.07 -5.73
CA LYS A 79 15.17 -1.60 -7.03
C LYS A 79 16.02 -2.86 -6.91
N ASP A 80 16.52 -3.13 -5.71
CA ASP A 80 17.44 -4.24 -5.43
C ASP A 80 17.31 -4.66 -3.95
N ARG A 81 18.03 -5.70 -3.58
CA ARG A 81 18.02 -6.24 -2.22
C ARG A 81 18.46 -5.18 -1.20
N ALA A 82 19.49 -4.41 -1.48
CA ALA A 82 20.01 -3.43 -0.53
C ALA A 82 18.97 -2.34 -0.23
N SER A 83 18.31 -1.80 -1.26
CA SER A 83 17.22 -0.83 -1.08
C SER A 83 15.98 -1.42 -0.40
N ALA A 84 15.68 -2.70 -0.64
CA ALA A 84 14.59 -3.41 0.03
C ALA A 84 14.88 -3.62 1.53
N GLU A 85 16.12 -3.94 1.89
CA GLU A 85 16.55 -4.08 3.28
C GLU A 85 16.50 -2.75 4.04
N VAL A 86 16.85 -1.64 3.38
CA VAL A 86 16.70 -0.28 3.95
C VAL A 86 15.23 0.02 4.26
N VAL A 87 14.32 -0.27 3.34
CA VAL A 87 12.87 -0.09 3.54
C VAL A 87 12.37 -1.01 4.66
N ALA A 88 12.73 -2.28 4.65
CA ALA A 88 12.33 -3.24 5.68
C ALA A 88 12.78 -2.80 7.08
N ALA A 89 14.03 -2.34 7.21
CA ALA A 89 14.57 -1.82 8.46
C ALA A 89 13.82 -0.56 8.92
N ALA A 90 13.50 0.36 8.00
CA ALA A 90 12.73 1.56 8.30
C ALA A 90 11.31 1.24 8.77
N ILE A 91 10.63 0.26 8.15
CA ILE A 91 9.30 -0.21 8.56
C ILE A 91 9.34 -0.78 9.99
N VAL A 92 10.29 -1.67 10.27
CA VAL A 92 10.42 -2.29 11.61
C VAL A 92 10.74 -1.24 12.68
N ALA A 93 11.63 -0.29 12.40
CA ALA A 93 12.04 0.74 13.31
C ALA A 93 10.98 1.84 13.53
N ALA A 94 10.01 1.97 12.62
CA ALA A 94 9.00 3.02 12.71
C ALA A 94 8.12 2.83 13.94
N PRO A 95 8.02 3.85 14.83
CA PRO A 95 7.17 3.76 15.99
C PRO A 95 5.70 3.86 15.62
N ARG A 96 4.83 3.21 16.39
CA ARG A 96 3.42 3.56 16.41
C ARG A 96 3.27 4.95 17.02
N ARG A 97 2.64 5.87 16.30
CA ARG A 97 2.46 7.26 16.74
C ARG A 97 1.00 7.63 16.95
N ILE A 98 0.10 6.78 16.47
CA ILE A 98 -1.34 6.96 16.60
C ILE A 98 -1.87 5.82 17.47
N PHE A 99 -2.65 6.15 18.47
CA PHE A 99 -3.23 5.21 19.42
C PHE A 99 -4.71 5.51 19.55
N GLY A 100 -5.57 4.58 19.12
CA GLY A 100 -7.00 4.73 19.19
C GLY A 100 -7.58 5.64 18.12
N GLY A 101 -8.85 5.97 18.27
CA GLY A 101 -9.66 6.66 17.28
C GLY A 101 -10.54 5.69 16.52
N GLY A 102 -11.40 6.25 15.64
CA GLY A 102 -12.25 5.45 14.76
C GLY A 102 -11.57 5.09 13.46
N THR A 103 -12.31 4.45 12.58
CA THR A 103 -11.84 3.97 11.28
C THR A 103 -12.25 4.95 10.19
N SER A 104 -11.30 5.68 9.61
CA SER A 104 -11.54 6.58 8.47
C SER A 104 -10.76 6.12 7.24
N LEU A 105 -11.32 5.14 6.52
CA LEU A 105 -10.80 4.72 5.22
C LEU A 105 -10.80 5.89 4.22
N SER A 106 -11.84 6.74 4.28
CA SER A 106 -11.91 7.94 3.45
C SER A 106 -10.75 8.91 3.71
N GLY A 107 -10.43 9.18 4.98
CA GLY A 107 -9.31 10.04 5.35
C GLY A 107 -7.96 9.44 4.96
N ALA A 108 -7.80 8.12 5.07
CA ALA A 108 -6.61 7.42 4.63
C ALA A 108 -6.40 7.52 3.10
N ILE A 109 -7.48 7.34 2.31
CA ILE A 109 -7.44 7.47 0.85
C ILE A 109 -7.11 8.90 0.45
N ASP A 110 -7.79 9.90 1.02
CA ASP A 110 -7.57 11.32 0.71
C ASP A 110 -6.13 11.73 0.98
N TYR A 111 -5.59 11.33 2.12
CA TYR A 111 -4.20 11.60 2.47
C TYR A 111 -3.22 10.91 1.53
N ALA A 112 -3.45 9.64 1.22
CA ALA A 112 -2.60 8.87 0.31
C ALA A 112 -2.59 9.43 -1.12
N VAL A 113 -3.73 9.94 -1.62
CA VAL A 113 -3.80 10.67 -2.90
C VAL A 113 -2.93 11.92 -2.86
N GLY A 114 -3.00 12.70 -1.77
CA GLY A 114 -2.14 13.85 -1.56
C GLY A 114 -0.64 13.48 -1.57
N MET A 115 -0.27 12.37 -0.93
CA MET A 115 1.10 11.85 -0.95
C MET A 115 1.56 11.46 -2.36
N ILE A 116 0.71 10.79 -3.14
CA ILE A 116 1.01 10.41 -4.53
C ILE A 116 1.25 11.64 -5.39
N ASN A 117 0.41 12.66 -5.25
CA ASN A 117 0.52 13.90 -6.01
C ASN A 117 1.79 14.71 -5.65
N ALA A 118 2.24 14.62 -4.40
CA ALA A 118 3.46 15.25 -3.90
C ALA A 118 4.71 14.37 -4.05
N SER A 119 4.60 13.20 -4.67
CA SER A 119 5.72 12.27 -4.83
C SER A 119 6.86 12.91 -5.65
N PRO A 120 8.14 12.80 -5.22
CA PRO A 120 9.27 13.22 -6.02
C PRO A 120 9.55 12.28 -7.22
N TYR A 121 8.83 11.16 -7.32
CA TYR A 121 8.99 10.15 -8.37
C TYR A 121 7.78 10.13 -9.30
N ARG A 122 8.00 9.79 -10.58
CA ARG A 122 6.94 9.58 -11.58
C ARG A 122 6.71 8.10 -11.79
N GLY A 123 5.69 7.55 -11.13
CA GLY A 123 5.25 6.17 -11.34
C GLY A 123 4.42 6.04 -12.62
N MET A 124 4.71 5.00 -13.42
CA MET A 124 3.84 4.61 -14.54
C MET A 124 2.43 4.25 -14.04
N ARG A 125 2.37 3.68 -12.85
CA ARG A 125 1.13 3.37 -12.13
C ARG A 125 1.14 4.04 -10.76
N LYS A 126 -0.06 4.36 -10.27
CA LYS A 126 -0.28 4.96 -8.96
C LYS A 126 -1.24 4.08 -8.20
N VAL A 127 -0.82 3.54 -7.07
CA VAL A 127 -1.61 2.59 -6.28
C VAL A 127 -1.60 2.96 -4.80
N ILE A 128 -2.76 2.86 -4.19
CA ILE A 128 -2.94 2.83 -2.74
C ILE A 128 -3.24 1.40 -2.34
N ASP A 129 -2.43 0.84 -1.46
CA ASP A 129 -2.67 -0.41 -0.76
C ASP A 129 -3.17 -0.09 0.63
N ILE A 130 -4.46 -0.35 0.92
CA ILE A 130 -5.06 -0.05 2.20
C ILE A 130 -5.41 -1.32 2.96
N SER A 131 -4.89 -1.46 4.18
CA SER A 131 -5.25 -2.54 5.12
C SER A 131 -6.04 -2.00 6.29
N GLY A 132 -7.01 -2.77 6.77
CA GLY A 132 -7.83 -2.42 7.92
C GLY A 132 -8.73 -3.55 8.39
N ASP A 133 -9.21 -3.45 9.64
CA ASP A 133 -10.06 -4.46 10.32
C ASP A 133 -11.49 -3.99 10.60
N GLY A 134 -11.89 -2.85 10.01
CA GLY A 134 -13.24 -2.30 10.14
C GLY A 134 -13.69 -1.44 8.95
N SER A 135 -14.99 -1.30 8.81
CA SER A 135 -15.61 -0.40 7.83
C SER A 135 -15.44 1.07 8.22
N ASN A 136 -15.63 1.97 7.25
CA ASN A 136 -15.52 3.41 7.46
C ASN A 136 -16.60 3.91 8.40
N ASN A 137 -16.22 4.37 9.60
CA ASN A 137 -17.17 4.87 10.62
C ASN A 137 -16.95 6.34 10.98
N LEU A 138 -15.91 6.98 10.42
CA LEU A 138 -15.63 8.41 10.58
C LEU A 138 -15.24 9.05 9.24
N GLY A 139 -15.46 10.35 9.15
CA GLY A 139 -15.17 11.12 7.94
C GLY A 139 -16.30 11.10 6.94
N ARG A 140 -15.99 11.39 5.69
CA ARG A 140 -16.95 11.38 4.58
C ARG A 140 -17.21 9.95 4.09
N PRO A 141 -18.25 9.70 3.27
CA PRO A 141 -18.45 8.42 2.62
C PRO A 141 -17.20 7.99 1.85
N VAL A 142 -16.76 6.74 2.05
CA VAL A 142 -15.51 6.24 1.47
C VAL A 142 -15.55 6.16 -0.05
N GLU A 143 -16.74 5.94 -0.62
CA GLU A 143 -16.98 5.90 -2.06
C GLU A 143 -16.63 7.24 -2.72
N GLN A 144 -16.85 8.36 -2.05
CA GLN A 144 -16.47 9.68 -2.57
C GLN A 144 -14.95 9.81 -2.68
N SER A 145 -14.23 9.41 -1.64
CA SER A 145 -12.76 9.43 -1.64
C SER A 145 -12.19 8.48 -2.70
N ARG A 146 -12.77 7.27 -2.82
CA ARG A 146 -12.43 6.32 -3.87
C ARG A 146 -12.62 6.93 -5.26
N ASP A 147 -13.80 7.45 -5.54
CA ASP A 147 -14.14 7.93 -6.89
C ASP A 147 -13.26 9.13 -7.30
N GLU A 148 -12.95 10.02 -6.36
CA GLU A 148 -12.00 11.12 -6.58
C GLU A 148 -10.56 10.64 -6.82
N ALA A 149 -10.13 9.58 -6.13
CA ALA A 149 -8.83 8.94 -6.38
C ALA A 149 -8.76 8.33 -7.79
N LEU A 150 -9.83 7.64 -8.21
CA LEU A 150 -9.94 7.05 -9.55
C LEU A 150 -9.90 8.11 -10.66
N GLN A 151 -10.56 9.27 -10.46
CA GLN A 151 -10.50 10.39 -11.41
C GLN A 151 -9.08 10.93 -11.59
N GLN A 152 -8.21 10.77 -10.58
CA GLN A 152 -6.78 11.14 -10.64
C GLN A 152 -5.88 10.01 -11.13
N GLY A 153 -6.46 8.90 -11.61
CA GLY A 153 -5.74 7.75 -12.11
C GLY A 153 -5.05 6.93 -11.02
N VAL A 154 -5.51 7.04 -9.78
CA VAL A 154 -5.01 6.27 -8.64
C VAL A 154 -5.89 5.03 -8.45
N ARG A 155 -5.30 3.84 -8.50
CA ARG A 155 -5.97 2.57 -8.17
C ARG A 155 -5.92 2.34 -6.67
N ILE A 156 -6.98 1.74 -6.13
CA ILE A 156 -7.05 1.36 -4.72
C ILE A 156 -7.23 -0.16 -4.62
N ASN A 157 -6.30 -0.82 -3.95
CA ASN A 157 -6.38 -2.23 -3.58
C ASN A 157 -6.53 -2.37 -2.06
N GLY A 158 -7.12 -3.48 -1.60
CA GLY A 158 -7.44 -3.65 -0.19
C GLY A 158 -6.88 -4.94 0.41
N LEU A 159 -6.62 -4.90 1.72
CA LEU A 159 -6.36 -6.06 2.56
C LEU A 159 -7.29 -5.97 3.78
N PRO A 160 -8.56 -6.41 3.66
CA PRO A 160 -9.46 -6.48 4.80
C PRO A 160 -9.08 -7.62 5.73
N ILE A 161 -9.06 -7.34 7.05
CA ILE A 161 -8.78 -8.29 8.12
C ILE A 161 -10.10 -8.60 8.81
N LEU A 162 -10.61 -9.83 8.65
CA LEU A 162 -11.99 -10.22 8.99
C LEU A 162 -12.18 -10.59 10.47
N GLU A 163 -11.17 -10.37 11.31
CA GLU A 163 -11.17 -10.82 12.70
C GLU A 163 -12.31 -10.22 13.53
N LEU A 164 -12.65 -8.96 13.28
CA LEU A 164 -13.69 -8.23 14.01
C LEU A 164 -14.98 -8.05 13.20
N GLU A 165 -14.86 -7.90 11.89
CA GLU A 165 -15.98 -7.66 10.97
C GLU A 165 -15.94 -8.72 9.86
N ARG A 166 -16.88 -9.69 9.90
CA ARG A 166 -16.84 -10.88 9.03
C ARG A 166 -17.08 -10.59 7.56
N ASP A 167 -17.91 -9.58 7.27
CA ASP A 167 -18.30 -9.21 5.91
C ASP A 167 -17.48 -8.03 5.36
N LEU A 168 -16.35 -7.72 5.99
CA LEU A 168 -15.49 -6.60 5.63
C LEU A 168 -14.92 -6.74 4.22
N ASP A 169 -14.71 -7.95 3.74
CA ASP A 169 -14.26 -8.19 2.37
C ASP A 169 -15.31 -7.78 1.33
N GLN A 170 -16.60 -8.01 1.59
CA GLN A 170 -17.68 -7.50 0.76
C GLN A 170 -17.72 -5.98 0.80
N TYR A 171 -17.65 -5.39 1.99
CA TYR A 171 -17.60 -3.93 2.16
C TYR A 171 -16.44 -3.30 1.35
N PHE A 172 -15.24 -3.89 1.42
CA PHE A 172 -14.08 -3.40 0.65
C PHE A 172 -14.31 -3.49 -0.86
N ARG A 173 -14.92 -4.59 -1.35
CA ARG A 173 -15.21 -4.75 -2.78
C ARG A 173 -16.21 -3.70 -3.30
N GLU A 174 -17.23 -3.42 -2.51
CA GLU A 174 -18.34 -2.55 -2.93
C GLU A 174 -17.99 -1.07 -2.77
N ASN A 175 -17.26 -0.70 -1.70
CA ASN A 175 -17.14 0.69 -1.30
C ASN A 175 -15.70 1.24 -1.36
N VAL A 176 -14.68 0.41 -1.16
CA VAL A 176 -13.30 0.90 -0.92
C VAL A 176 -12.41 0.80 -2.14
N ILE A 177 -12.31 -0.41 -2.74
CA ILE A 177 -11.40 -0.63 -3.87
C ILE A 177 -11.95 -0.06 -5.17
N GLY A 178 -11.05 0.25 -6.10
CA GLY A 178 -11.46 0.74 -7.41
C GLY A 178 -10.30 0.94 -8.37
N GLY A 179 -10.67 1.09 -9.64
CA GLY A 179 -9.76 1.22 -10.76
C GLY A 179 -9.54 -0.09 -11.53
N PRO A 180 -9.02 -0.01 -12.78
CA PRO A 180 -8.80 -1.19 -13.59
C PRO A 180 -7.92 -2.22 -12.90
N GLY A 181 -8.42 -3.45 -12.75
CA GLY A 181 -7.70 -4.54 -12.10
C GLY A 181 -7.56 -4.41 -10.58
N ALA A 182 -8.35 -3.55 -9.92
CA ALA A 182 -8.38 -3.48 -8.46
C ALA A 182 -8.79 -4.81 -7.82
N PHE A 183 -8.17 -5.14 -6.70
CA PHE A 183 -8.41 -6.41 -6.03
C PHE A 183 -8.26 -6.29 -4.51
N ILE A 184 -8.79 -7.29 -3.80
CA ILE A 184 -8.54 -7.47 -2.37
C ILE A 184 -7.87 -8.83 -2.11
N ILE A 185 -7.15 -8.92 -1.01
CA ILE A 185 -6.73 -10.18 -0.40
C ILE A 185 -7.26 -10.20 1.04
N PRO A 186 -8.41 -10.84 1.30
CA PRO A 186 -8.94 -10.92 2.66
C PRO A 186 -8.14 -11.90 3.50
N VAL A 187 -7.99 -11.60 4.78
CA VAL A 187 -7.38 -12.48 5.78
C VAL A 187 -8.28 -12.65 6.99
N GLN A 188 -8.28 -13.84 7.59
CA GLN A 188 -9.13 -14.15 8.73
C GLN A 188 -8.64 -13.50 10.02
N SER A 189 -7.33 -13.25 10.13
CA SER A 189 -6.71 -12.64 11.31
C SER A 189 -5.34 -12.03 10.99
N TYR A 190 -4.81 -11.25 11.92
CA TYR A 190 -3.47 -10.64 11.80
C TYR A 190 -2.34 -11.68 11.68
N ASN A 191 -2.52 -12.90 12.19
CA ASN A 191 -1.53 -13.98 12.04
C ASN A 191 -1.30 -14.39 10.57
N ALA A 192 -2.32 -14.25 9.72
CA ALA A 192 -2.21 -14.54 8.29
C ALA A 192 -1.72 -13.35 7.45
N PHE A 193 -1.52 -12.17 8.06
CA PHE A 193 -1.18 -10.93 7.36
C PHE A 193 0.10 -11.04 6.54
N GLY A 194 1.17 -11.62 7.12
CA GLY A 194 2.49 -11.69 6.47
C GLY A 194 2.48 -12.44 5.13
N GLU A 195 1.78 -13.57 5.04
CA GLU A 195 1.64 -14.31 3.79
C GLU A 195 0.76 -13.57 2.79
N ALA A 196 -0.32 -12.99 3.26
CA ALA A 196 -1.25 -12.25 2.42
C ALA A 196 -0.61 -11.02 1.79
N ILE A 197 0.13 -10.22 2.57
CA ILE A 197 0.79 -9.02 2.06
C ILE A 197 1.91 -9.36 1.07
N MET A 198 2.62 -10.47 1.26
CA MET A 198 3.60 -10.93 0.28
C MET A 198 2.94 -11.22 -1.07
N ARG A 199 1.84 -12.00 -1.08
CA ARG A 199 1.08 -12.28 -2.30
C ARG A 199 0.53 -10.99 -2.92
N LYS A 200 0.02 -10.10 -2.09
CA LYS A 200 -0.57 -8.83 -2.51
C LYS A 200 0.48 -7.96 -3.21
N LEU A 201 1.64 -7.73 -2.59
CA LEU A 201 2.73 -6.95 -3.18
C LEU A 201 3.24 -7.53 -4.50
N VAL A 202 3.42 -8.85 -4.58
CA VAL A 202 3.80 -9.50 -5.86
C VAL A 202 2.76 -9.22 -6.94
N THR A 203 1.47 -9.35 -6.63
CA THR A 203 0.38 -9.08 -7.58
C THR A 203 0.38 -7.62 -8.02
N GLU A 204 0.46 -6.66 -7.10
CA GLU A 204 0.48 -5.23 -7.38
C GLU A 204 1.66 -4.79 -8.23
N ILE A 205 2.83 -5.31 -7.93
CA ILE A 205 4.07 -4.96 -8.65
C ILE A 205 4.06 -5.57 -10.05
N SER A 206 3.59 -6.83 -10.19
CA SER A 206 3.57 -7.54 -11.48
C SER A 206 2.41 -7.17 -12.39
N GLN A 207 1.33 -6.61 -11.84
CA GLN A 207 0.12 -6.29 -12.60
C GLN A 207 0.41 -5.22 -13.65
N ASP A 208 -0.15 -5.40 -14.85
CA ASP A 208 0.01 -4.47 -15.99
C ASP A 208 1.49 -4.26 -16.44
N GLN A 209 2.41 -5.14 -16.06
CA GLN A 209 3.73 -5.14 -16.68
C GLN A 209 3.59 -5.58 -18.13
N ILE A 210 4.06 -4.74 -19.06
CA ILE A 210 4.11 -5.11 -20.47
C ILE A 210 5.14 -6.25 -20.61
N PRO A 211 4.76 -7.42 -21.15
CA PRO A 211 5.73 -8.49 -21.36
C PRO A 211 6.91 -7.98 -22.16
N LYS A 212 8.12 -8.13 -21.64
CA LYS A 212 9.33 -7.83 -22.43
C LYS A 212 9.30 -8.74 -23.67
N PRO A 213 9.53 -8.22 -24.89
CA PRO A 213 9.64 -9.07 -26.05
C PRO A 213 10.73 -10.11 -25.78
N GLN A 214 10.37 -11.40 -25.85
CA GLN A 214 11.36 -12.46 -25.81
C GLN A 214 12.30 -12.24 -27.00
N LEU A 215 13.54 -11.83 -26.74
CA LEU A 215 14.58 -11.89 -27.75
C LEU A 215 14.70 -13.36 -28.15
N ALA A 216 14.17 -13.69 -29.34
CA ALA A 216 14.37 -15.00 -29.93
C ALA A 216 15.88 -15.25 -29.98
N ALA A 217 16.33 -16.26 -29.25
CA ALA A 217 17.70 -16.76 -29.33
C ALA A 217 17.92 -17.17 -30.81
N ARG A 218 18.80 -16.43 -31.49
CA ARG A 218 19.33 -16.82 -32.80
C ARG A 218 20.50 -17.75 -32.60
#